data_a9bd1470a0c30151544d8f07dcf72d63
#
_entry.id   a9bd1470a0c30151544d8f07dcf72d63
#
_cell.length_a   1.000
_cell.length_b   1.000
_cell.length_c   1.000
_cell.angle_alpha   90.00
_cell.angle_beta   90.00
_cell.angle_gamma   90.00
#
_symmetry.space_group_name_H-M   'P 1'
#
loop_
_entity.id
_entity.type
_entity.pdbx_description
1 polymer ?
#
loop_
_entity_poly.entity_id
_entity_poly.type
_entity_poly.pdbx_seq_one_letter_code
_entity_poly.pdbx_strand_id
1 'polypeptide(L)'
;MTRPSDMRADVRASTVSSAYRRFWADVGEHFPDLGGAASTRYYSENERRLFAEHFPPLDGLRVFKSDLWDEAKNTRILAWASRQGARAYGIDISEPTVIEARAAFDREPLCGAVADVRELPFCDASFDAIYSMGTIEHVRDSERALRELARVLRPGGRAIVGVPNRHDPFLRPLVAAALQALGLYAYGYEKSFSRRALREMLERAGLEVVAETAILFIPGWLRMLDLACHVWCRPLAAVTGALVWPFAFLDRHLPAVRRYGYLLATVATKPERGG
;
A
#
# COMPACT_ATOMS: atom_id res chain seq x y z
N MET A 1 -5.16 -28.42 14.41
CA MET A 1 -4.60 -27.57 15.48
C MET A 1 -3.08 -27.66 15.41
N THR A 2 -2.44 -26.87 14.57
CA THR A 2 -0.98 -26.74 14.48
C THR A 2 -0.52 -25.62 15.40
N ARG A 3 0.44 -25.91 16.25
CA ARG A 3 0.92 -25.01 17.30
C ARG A 3 1.75 -23.85 16.72
N PRO A 4 1.83 -22.66 17.40
CA PRO A 4 2.58 -21.50 16.97
C PRO A 4 4.11 -21.63 17.02
N SER A 5 4.64 -22.83 17.19
CA SER A 5 6.07 -23.09 17.49
C SER A 5 7.01 -23.15 16.27
N ASP A 6 6.51 -23.03 15.04
CA ASP A 6 7.35 -23.21 13.82
C ASP A 6 7.86 -21.91 13.19
N MET A 7 7.73 -20.78 13.89
CA MET A 7 8.36 -19.50 13.48
C MET A 7 9.73 -19.31 14.16
N ARG A 8 10.70 -20.13 13.84
CA ARG A 8 12.10 -19.76 14.07
C ARG A 8 12.57 -18.92 12.90
N ALA A 9 12.51 -17.61 13.06
CA ALA A 9 13.16 -16.67 12.19
C ALA A 9 14.68 -16.77 12.39
N ASP A 10 15.37 -17.33 11.41
CA ASP A 10 16.81 -17.11 11.23
C ASP A 10 16.96 -15.62 10.84
N VAL A 11 17.34 -14.78 11.82
CA VAL A 11 17.55 -13.34 11.61
C VAL A 11 18.86 -13.17 10.86
N ARG A 12 18.83 -13.28 9.54
CA ARG A 12 19.92 -12.82 8.68
C ARG A 12 19.91 -11.30 8.71
N ALA A 13 21.02 -10.70 9.11
CA ALA A 13 21.20 -9.25 9.15
C ALA A 13 20.90 -8.65 7.77
N SER A 14 19.79 -7.90 7.65
CA SER A 14 19.36 -7.24 6.40
C SER A 14 20.40 -6.23 5.95
N THR A 15 20.73 -6.24 4.65
CA THR A 15 21.67 -5.34 3.97
C THR A 15 21.18 -3.88 3.83
N VAL A 16 20.12 -3.51 4.54
CA VAL A 16 19.52 -2.17 4.52
C VAL A 16 20.39 -1.19 5.30
N SER A 17 20.73 -0.04 4.68
CA SER A 17 21.53 0.97 5.35
C SER A 17 20.80 1.49 6.60
N SER A 18 21.54 1.67 7.68
CA SER A 18 21.01 2.22 8.93
C SER A 18 20.36 3.61 8.74
N ALA A 19 20.81 4.37 7.74
CA ALA A 19 20.24 5.67 7.39
C ALA A 19 18.82 5.55 6.81
N TYR A 20 18.57 4.55 5.97
CA TYR A 20 17.24 4.31 5.39
C TYR A 20 16.22 3.89 6.47
N ARG A 21 16.62 3.02 7.39
CA ARG A 21 15.78 2.63 8.53
C ARG A 21 15.46 3.81 9.45
N ARG A 22 16.48 4.64 9.78
CA ARG A 22 16.28 5.83 10.61
C ARG A 22 15.35 6.84 9.96
N PHE A 23 15.48 7.08 8.66
CA PHE A 23 14.58 7.96 7.93
C PHE A 23 13.11 7.52 8.06
N TRP A 24 12.82 6.24 7.81
CA TRP A 24 11.44 5.74 7.90
C TRP A 24 10.94 5.64 9.36
N ALA A 25 11.82 5.40 10.32
CA ALA A 25 11.46 5.45 11.74
C ALA A 25 11.06 6.88 12.15
N ASP A 26 11.81 7.89 11.72
CA ASP A 26 11.48 9.29 11.96
C ASP A 26 10.16 9.70 11.31
N VAL A 27 9.92 9.30 10.06
CA VAL A 27 8.62 9.49 9.38
C VAL A 27 7.50 8.81 10.15
N GLY A 28 7.69 7.56 10.59
CA GLY A 28 6.69 6.80 11.35
C GLY A 28 6.34 7.45 12.69
N GLU A 29 7.33 8.00 13.39
CA GLU A 29 7.16 8.62 14.71
C GLU A 29 6.49 10.00 14.64
N HIS A 30 6.90 10.84 13.68
CA HIS A 30 6.51 12.25 13.66
C HIS A 30 5.36 12.58 12.70
N PHE A 31 4.98 11.67 11.81
CA PHE A 31 3.92 11.95 10.86
C PHE A 31 2.54 11.92 11.55
N PRO A 32 1.66 12.91 11.28
CA PRO A 32 0.36 12.99 11.93
C PRO A 32 -0.60 11.89 11.45
N ASP A 33 -1.62 11.58 12.26
CA ASP A 33 -2.75 10.74 11.83
C ASP A 33 -3.59 11.49 10.79
N LEU A 34 -3.76 10.88 9.63
CA LEU A 34 -4.52 11.39 8.50
C LEU A 34 -5.92 10.77 8.42
N GLY A 35 -6.24 9.88 9.35
CA GLY A 35 -7.54 9.24 9.45
C GLY A 35 -8.67 10.26 9.59
N GLY A 36 -9.72 10.12 8.76
CA GLY A 36 -10.85 11.04 8.77
C GLY A 36 -10.77 12.25 7.83
N ALA A 37 -9.62 12.55 7.18
CA ALA A 37 -9.58 13.51 6.09
C ALA A 37 -10.50 13.08 4.93
N ALA A 38 -11.04 14.02 4.17
CA ALA A 38 -11.95 13.70 3.07
C ALA A 38 -11.28 12.86 1.99
N SER A 39 -10.05 13.20 1.63
CA SER A 39 -9.25 12.44 0.67
C SER A 39 -8.82 11.07 1.20
N THR A 40 -8.64 10.90 2.52
CA THR A 40 -8.39 9.60 3.15
C THR A 40 -9.63 8.71 3.10
N ARG A 41 -10.83 9.24 3.38
CA ARG A 41 -12.08 8.49 3.21
C ARG A 41 -12.28 8.04 1.78
N TYR A 42 -12.05 8.93 0.81
CA TYR A 42 -12.11 8.60 -0.61
C TYR A 42 -11.11 7.50 -0.97
N TYR A 43 -9.87 7.56 -0.45
CA TYR A 43 -8.86 6.51 -0.64
C TYR A 43 -9.33 5.18 -0.06
N SER A 44 -9.81 5.16 1.17
CA SER A 44 -10.33 3.95 1.83
C SER A 44 -11.49 3.31 1.06
N GLU A 45 -12.39 4.11 0.48
CA GLU A 45 -13.47 3.60 -0.39
C GLU A 45 -12.92 2.92 -1.65
N ASN A 46 -11.88 3.49 -2.27
CA ASN A 46 -11.21 2.89 -3.43
C ASN A 46 -10.54 1.56 -3.08
N GLU A 47 -9.83 1.50 -1.95
CA GLU A 47 -9.18 0.27 -1.49
C GLU A 47 -10.20 -0.84 -1.20
N ARG A 48 -11.29 -0.51 -0.48
CA ARG A 48 -12.37 -1.48 -0.21
C ARG A 48 -13.01 -2.00 -1.49
N ARG A 49 -13.18 -1.14 -2.50
CA ARG A 49 -13.65 -1.54 -3.82
C ARG A 49 -12.66 -2.51 -4.48
N LEU A 50 -11.36 -2.22 -4.47
CA LEU A 50 -10.34 -3.13 -5.01
C LEU A 50 -10.39 -4.50 -4.33
N PHE A 51 -10.53 -4.53 -3.00
CA PHE A 51 -10.68 -5.78 -2.27
C PHE A 51 -11.92 -6.55 -2.69
N ALA A 52 -13.08 -5.88 -2.78
CA ALA A 52 -14.35 -6.50 -3.15
C ALA A 52 -14.36 -7.00 -4.61
N GLU A 53 -13.73 -6.29 -5.54
CA GLU A 53 -13.73 -6.65 -6.96
C GLU A 53 -12.69 -7.75 -7.28
N HIS A 54 -11.60 -7.85 -6.52
CA HIS A 54 -10.45 -8.65 -6.94
C HIS A 54 -10.01 -9.73 -5.97
N PHE A 55 -10.34 -9.65 -4.70
CA PHE A 55 -10.09 -10.75 -3.77
C PHE A 55 -11.34 -11.63 -3.60
N PRO A 56 -11.17 -12.93 -3.29
CA PRO A 56 -12.28 -13.76 -2.86
C PRO A 56 -12.84 -13.26 -1.50
N PRO A 57 -13.97 -13.81 -1.01
CA PRO A 57 -14.46 -13.51 0.34
C PRO A 57 -13.35 -13.60 1.37
N LEU A 58 -13.24 -12.59 2.23
CA LEU A 58 -12.05 -12.41 3.08
C LEU A 58 -12.00 -13.35 4.29
N ASP A 59 -13.13 -13.97 4.64
CA ASP A 59 -13.23 -14.83 5.82
C ASP A 59 -12.20 -15.97 5.79
N GLY A 60 -11.37 -16.03 6.82
CA GLY A 60 -10.30 -17.01 6.97
C GLY A 60 -9.07 -16.79 6.09
N LEU A 61 -9.09 -15.86 5.11
CA LEU A 61 -7.94 -15.61 4.24
C LEU A 61 -6.75 -15.01 5.02
N ARG A 62 -5.55 -15.47 4.70
CA ARG A 62 -4.30 -14.85 5.13
C ARG A 62 -3.97 -13.70 4.18
N VAL A 63 -4.24 -12.49 4.62
CA VAL A 63 -4.00 -11.26 3.84
C VAL A 63 -2.72 -10.60 4.33
N PHE A 64 -1.77 -10.40 3.43
CA PHE A 64 -0.49 -9.75 3.71
C PHE A 64 -0.44 -8.35 3.10
N LYS A 65 -0.01 -7.36 3.89
CA LYS A 65 0.28 -5.98 3.44
C LYS A 65 1.77 -5.68 3.55
N SER A 66 2.34 -5.11 2.49
CA SER A 66 3.79 -4.91 2.34
C SER A 66 4.37 -3.73 3.12
N ASP A 67 3.53 -2.88 3.66
CA ASP A 67 3.84 -1.79 4.58
C ASP A 67 2.67 -1.59 5.56
N LEU A 68 2.92 -0.96 6.69
CA LEU A 68 1.90 -0.70 7.71
C LEU A 68 1.66 0.79 7.94
N TRP A 69 2.21 1.65 7.08
CA TRP A 69 2.05 3.09 7.24
C TRP A 69 0.59 3.54 7.16
N ASP A 70 -0.17 3.03 6.18
CA ASP A 70 -1.60 3.33 6.09
C ASP A 70 -2.40 2.78 7.26
N GLU A 71 -1.96 1.68 7.89
CA GLU A 71 -2.62 1.12 9.08
C GLU A 71 -2.40 2.02 10.31
N ALA A 72 -1.21 2.59 10.43
CA ALA A 72 -0.88 3.52 11.52
C ALA A 72 -1.53 4.89 11.31
N LYS A 73 -1.44 5.46 10.11
CA LYS A 73 -1.64 6.90 9.88
C LYS A 73 -2.79 7.26 8.94
N ASN A 74 -3.42 6.31 8.22
CA ASN A 74 -4.27 6.68 7.09
C ASN A 74 -5.55 5.83 6.98
N THR A 75 -5.67 4.94 6.00
CA THR A 75 -6.92 4.28 5.59
C THR A 75 -7.34 3.11 6.46
N ARG A 76 -6.38 2.42 7.09
CA ARG A 76 -6.58 1.23 7.93
C ARG A 76 -7.32 0.10 7.19
N ILE A 77 -6.91 -0.15 5.94
CA ILE A 77 -7.58 -1.12 5.06
C ILE A 77 -7.41 -2.56 5.56
N LEU A 78 -6.24 -2.92 6.11
CA LEU A 78 -6.00 -4.25 6.63
C LEU A 78 -6.79 -4.50 7.93
N ALA A 79 -6.92 -3.48 8.79
CA ALA A 79 -7.80 -3.54 9.95
C ALA A 79 -9.27 -3.69 9.55
N TRP A 80 -9.71 -3.03 8.46
CA TRP A 80 -11.04 -3.26 7.88
C TRP A 80 -11.18 -4.70 7.36
N ALA A 81 -10.20 -5.23 6.63
CA ALA A 81 -10.22 -6.60 6.14
C ALA A 81 -10.29 -7.64 7.28
N SER A 82 -9.57 -7.38 8.39
CA SER A 82 -9.64 -8.21 9.59
C SER A 82 -11.06 -8.26 10.18
N ARG A 83 -11.77 -7.11 10.19
CA ARG A 83 -13.19 -7.08 10.61
C ARG A 83 -14.13 -7.86 9.69
N GLN A 84 -13.70 -8.15 8.44
CA GLN A 84 -14.40 -9.03 7.49
C GLN A 84 -13.95 -10.50 7.61
N GLY A 85 -13.21 -10.87 8.64
CA GLY A 85 -12.75 -12.24 8.91
C GLY A 85 -11.37 -12.60 8.36
N ALA A 86 -10.66 -11.67 7.71
CA ALA A 86 -9.30 -11.93 7.25
C ALA A 86 -8.31 -12.07 8.41
N ARG A 87 -7.34 -12.97 8.27
CA ARG A 87 -6.16 -13.02 9.13
C ARG A 87 -5.13 -12.02 8.61
N ALA A 88 -4.88 -10.97 9.38
CA ALA A 88 -4.08 -9.83 8.99
C ALA A 88 -2.59 -10.04 9.27
N TYR A 89 -1.78 -9.92 8.24
CA TYR A 89 -0.31 -9.95 8.30
C TYR A 89 0.26 -8.70 7.65
N GLY A 90 1.33 -8.16 8.20
CA GLY A 90 1.98 -7.00 7.60
C GLY A 90 3.39 -6.79 8.10
N ILE A 91 4.15 -6.04 7.33
CA ILE A 91 5.49 -5.59 7.73
C ILE A 91 5.59 -4.07 7.59
N ASP A 92 6.54 -3.52 8.30
CA ASP A 92 7.08 -2.19 8.02
C ASP A 92 8.56 -2.17 8.36
N ILE A 93 9.32 -1.30 7.72
CA ILE A 93 10.73 -1.10 8.04
C ILE A 93 10.91 -0.25 9.31
N SER A 94 9.87 0.50 9.67
CA SER A 94 9.77 1.38 10.82
C SER A 94 9.11 0.66 12.00
N GLU A 95 9.85 0.47 13.08
CA GLU A 95 9.31 -0.11 14.31
C GLU A 95 8.18 0.75 14.91
N PRO A 96 8.29 2.10 15.03
CA PRO A 96 7.18 2.94 15.48
C PRO A 96 5.89 2.71 14.68
N THR A 97 5.99 2.60 13.34
CA THR A 97 4.84 2.32 12.48
C THR A 97 4.20 0.97 12.80
N VAL A 98 4.99 -0.09 13.01
CA VAL A 98 4.47 -1.42 13.38
C VAL A 98 3.73 -1.37 14.73
N ILE A 99 4.27 -0.67 15.71
CA ILE A 99 3.66 -0.53 17.04
C ILE A 99 2.31 0.19 16.92
N GLU A 100 2.28 1.32 16.23
CA GLU A 100 1.06 2.12 16.06
C GLU A 100 0.00 1.39 15.22
N ALA A 101 0.41 0.72 14.14
CA ALA A 101 -0.50 -0.07 13.32
C ALA A 101 -1.23 -1.16 14.12
N ARG A 102 -0.55 -1.83 15.05
CA ARG A 102 -1.17 -2.84 15.92
C ARG A 102 -2.31 -2.28 16.76
N ALA A 103 -2.23 -1.02 17.17
CA ALA A 103 -3.28 -0.37 17.96
C ALA A 103 -4.57 -0.13 17.15
N ALA A 104 -4.54 -0.22 15.81
CA ALA A 104 -5.73 -0.10 14.97
C ALA A 104 -6.58 -1.39 14.88
N PHE A 105 -6.14 -2.49 15.52
CA PHE A 105 -6.81 -3.78 15.47
C PHE A 105 -7.53 -4.11 16.78
N ASP A 106 -8.87 -4.27 16.69
CA ASP A 106 -9.74 -4.41 17.85
C ASP A 106 -10.02 -5.87 18.26
N ARG A 107 -10.15 -6.78 17.28
CA ARG A 107 -10.62 -8.15 17.50
C ARG A 107 -9.54 -9.20 17.31
N GLU A 108 -9.06 -9.33 16.07
CA GLU A 108 -7.98 -10.25 15.72
C GLU A 108 -6.67 -9.46 15.65
N PRO A 109 -5.62 -9.88 16.35
CA PRO A 109 -4.37 -9.13 16.39
C PRO A 109 -3.68 -9.13 15.01
N LEU A 110 -3.12 -7.98 14.65
CA LEU A 110 -2.20 -7.89 13.52
C LEU A 110 -0.94 -8.72 13.79
N CYS A 111 -0.65 -9.70 12.94
CA CYS A 111 0.66 -10.33 12.89
C CYS A 111 1.63 -9.41 12.13
N GLY A 112 2.11 -8.36 12.80
CA GLY A 112 3.01 -7.36 12.23
C GLY A 112 4.46 -7.66 12.60
N ALA A 113 5.40 -7.39 11.68
CA ALA A 113 6.83 -7.54 11.91
C ALA A 113 7.63 -6.34 11.36
N VAL A 114 8.75 -6.02 12.00
CA VAL A 114 9.73 -5.09 11.46
C VAL A 114 10.59 -5.82 10.44
N ALA A 115 10.40 -5.52 9.15
CA ALA A 115 11.09 -6.21 8.08
C ALA A 115 11.21 -5.34 6.82
N ASP A 116 12.06 -5.77 5.90
CA ASP A 116 12.23 -5.17 4.59
C ASP A 116 11.43 -5.96 3.54
N VAL A 117 10.65 -5.28 2.71
CA VAL A 117 9.88 -5.91 1.63
C VAL A 117 10.74 -6.67 0.62
N ARG A 118 12.04 -6.38 0.56
CA ARG A 118 13.01 -7.08 -0.30
C ARG A 118 13.54 -8.39 0.29
N GLU A 119 13.21 -8.69 1.57
CA GLU A 119 13.63 -9.90 2.28
C GLU A 119 12.58 -10.22 3.35
N LEU A 120 11.49 -10.86 2.91
CA LEU A 120 10.34 -11.14 3.76
C LEU A 120 10.60 -12.32 4.70
N PRO A 121 10.31 -12.18 6.01
CA PRO A 121 10.56 -13.21 7.01
C PRO A 121 9.45 -14.28 7.03
N PHE A 122 8.95 -14.67 5.87
CA PHE A 122 7.89 -15.65 5.71
C PHE A 122 8.30 -16.77 4.76
N CYS A 123 7.76 -17.96 4.99
CA CYS A 123 7.94 -19.09 4.10
C CYS A 123 7.27 -18.84 2.73
N ASP A 124 7.68 -19.62 1.73
CA ASP A 124 7.04 -19.63 0.42
C ASP A 124 5.55 -19.99 0.55
N ALA A 125 4.71 -19.44 -0.31
CA ALA A 125 3.28 -19.73 -0.39
C ALA A 125 2.51 -19.54 0.95
N SER A 126 2.93 -18.57 1.76
CA SER A 126 2.34 -18.29 3.08
C SER A 126 1.00 -17.56 3.01
N PHE A 127 0.70 -16.80 1.94
CA PHE A 127 -0.44 -15.90 1.89
C PHE A 127 -1.40 -16.21 0.75
N ASP A 128 -2.68 -16.01 1.01
CA ASP A 128 -3.77 -16.20 0.05
C ASP A 128 -3.97 -14.95 -0.81
N ALA A 129 -3.79 -13.78 -0.20
CA ALA A 129 -3.91 -12.47 -0.83
C ALA A 129 -2.79 -11.52 -0.36
N ILE A 130 -2.28 -10.69 -1.28
CA ILE A 130 -1.27 -9.67 -1.01
C ILE A 130 -1.79 -8.30 -1.45
N TYR A 131 -1.63 -7.30 -0.59
CA TYR A 131 -1.89 -5.91 -0.89
C TYR A 131 -0.62 -5.07 -0.67
N SER A 132 -0.08 -4.52 -1.75
CA SER A 132 1.12 -3.69 -1.75
C SER A 132 0.81 -2.38 -2.47
N MET A 133 0.50 -1.34 -1.73
CA MET A 133 0.09 -0.04 -2.27
C MET A 133 0.97 1.05 -1.68
N GLY A 134 1.73 1.73 -2.54
CA GLY A 134 2.57 2.82 -2.07
C GLY A 134 3.88 2.38 -1.39
N THR A 135 4.42 1.19 -1.72
CA THR A 135 5.60 0.62 -1.04
C THR A 135 6.81 0.51 -1.95
N ILE A 136 6.66 -0.17 -3.09
CA ILE A 136 7.82 -0.58 -3.91
C ILE A 136 8.49 0.57 -4.67
N GLU A 137 7.85 1.71 -4.79
CA GLU A 137 8.40 2.94 -5.36
C GLU A 137 9.49 3.57 -4.52
N HIS A 138 9.49 3.31 -3.21
CA HIS A 138 10.46 3.84 -2.26
C HIS A 138 11.71 2.99 -2.14
N VAL A 139 11.73 1.78 -2.73
CA VAL A 139 12.91 0.92 -2.73
C VAL A 139 13.62 0.95 -4.08
N ARG A 140 14.96 1.01 -4.05
CA ARG A 140 15.76 1.05 -5.29
C ARG A 140 15.60 -0.23 -6.11
N ASP A 141 15.62 -1.40 -5.45
CA ASP A 141 15.43 -2.72 -6.04
C ASP A 141 13.97 -3.20 -5.88
N SER A 142 13.06 -2.57 -6.65
CA SER A 142 11.65 -2.95 -6.66
C SER A 142 11.41 -4.33 -7.26
N GLU A 143 12.29 -4.80 -8.15
CA GLU A 143 12.17 -6.15 -8.72
C GLU A 143 12.40 -7.23 -7.66
N ARG A 144 13.37 -7.02 -6.76
CA ARG A 144 13.60 -7.93 -5.63
C ARG A 144 12.37 -7.96 -4.70
N ALA A 145 11.78 -6.79 -4.41
CA ALA A 145 10.56 -6.71 -3.62
C ALA A 145 9.41 -7.50 -4.28
N LEU A 146 9.20 -7.34 -5.59
CA LEU A 146 8.17 -8.08 -6.31
C LEU A 146 8.43 -9.60 -6.34
N ARG A 147 9.69 -10.04 -6.48
CA ARG A 147 10.04 -11.48 -6.37
C ARG A 147 9.72 -12.04 -4.98
N GLU A 148 9.97 -11.28 -3.92
CA GLU A 148 9.62 -11.69 -2.56
C GLU A 148 8.10 -11.75 -2.36
N LEU A 149 7.34 -10.76 -2.86
CA LEU A 149 5.88 -10.82 -2.84
C LEU A 149 5.36 -12.05 -3.61
N ALA A 150 5.91 -12.32 -4.80
CA ALA A 150 5.55 -13.51 -5.57
C ALA A 150 5.94 -14.81 -4.86
N ARG A 151 7.09 -14.85 -4.15
CA ARG A 151 7.54 -16.02 -3.39
C ARG A 151 6.55 -16.38 -2.29
N VAL A 152 6.15 -15.39 -1.48
CA VAL A 152 5.28 -15.62 -0.32
C VAL A 152 3.80 -15.78 -0.69
N LEU A 153 3.39 -15.39 -1.91
CA LEU A 153 2.05 -15.64 -2.42
C LEU A 153 1.91 -17.12 -2.80
N ARG A 154 0.81 -17.76 -2.39
CA ARG A 154 0.53 -19.15 -2.79
C ARG A 154 0.18 -19.28 -4.28
N PRO A 155 0.39 -20.44 -4.91
CA PRO A 155 -0.20 -20.71 -6.22
C PRO A 155 -1.72 -20.49 -6.19
N GLY A 156 -2.28 -19.89 -7.25
CA GLY A 156 -3.68 -19.45 -7.30
C GLY A 156 -4.04 -18.25 -6.42
N GLY A 157 -3.09 -17.74 -5.61
CA GLY A 157 -3.28 -16.53 -4.82
C GLY A 157 -3.29 -15.26 -5.67
N ARG A 158 -3.83 -14.17 -5.14
CA ARG A 158 -3.91 -12.88 -5.83
C ARG A 158 -3.13 -11.79 -5.11
N ALA A 159 -2.48 -10.93 -5.88
CA ALA A 159 -1.81 -9.74 -5.40
C ALA A 159 -2.40 -8.49 -6.06
N ILE A 160 -2.61 -7.44 -5.30
CA ILE A 160 -2.86 -6.09 -5.80
C ILE A 160 -1.60 -5.28 -5.50
N VAL A 161 -0.96 -4.80 -6.55
CA VAL A 161 0.26 -3.98 -6.44
C VAL A 161 -0.02 -2.60 -7.01
N GLY A 162 0.17 -1.58 -6.21
CA GLY A 162 -0.07 -0.19 -6.59
C GLY A 162 1.14 0.70 -6.37
N VAL A 163 1.33 1.62 -7.31
CA VAL A 163 2.45 2.56 -7.35
C VAL A 163 2.01 3.90 -7.96
N PRO A 164 2.76 4.99 -7.73
CA PRO A 164 2.46 6.28 -8.35
C PRO A 164 2.43 6.21 -9.87
N ASN A 165 1.34 6.74 -10.45
CA ASN A 165 1.10 6.76 -11.88
C ASN A 165 1.97 7.81 -12.57
N ARG A 166 2.87 7.38 -13.45
CA ARG A 166 3.73 8.27 -14.24
C ARG A 166 2.93 9.18 -15.18
N HIS A 167 1.75 8.74 -15.61
CA HIS A 167 0.87 9.46 -16.52
C HIS A 167 -0.33 10.06 -15.80
N ASP A 168 -0.15 10.46 -14.54
CA ASP A 168 -1.17 11.20 -13.79
C ASP A 168 -1.45 12.53 -14.48
N PRO A 169 -2.73 12.81 -14.85
CA PRO A 169 -3.10 14.01 -15.62
C PRO A 169 -2.91 15.31 -14.84
N PHE A 170 -2.78 15.23 -13.53
CA PHE A 170 -2.57 16.38 -12.64
C PHE A 170 -1.10 16.68 -12.36
N LEU A 171 -0.19 16.12 -13.17
CA LEU A 171 1.25 16.39 -13.16
C LEU A 171 1.96 16.06 -11.82
N ARG A 172 1.37 15.20 -10.99
CA ARG A 172 1.98 14.79 -9.71
C ARG A 172 3.44 14.32 -9.84
N PRO A 173 3.81 13.50 -10.84
CA PRO A 173 5.20 13.04 -10.96
C PRO A 173 6.20 14.17 -11.14
N LEU A 174 5.82 15.24 -11.84
CA LEU A 174 6.68 16.43 -12.02
C LEU A 174 6.83 17.20 -10.70
N VAL A 175 5.72 17.37 -9.97
CA VAL A 175 5.74 18.04 -8.66
C VAL A 175 6.58 17.23 -7.67
N ALA A 176 6.39 15.91 -7.60
CA ALA A 176 7.18 15.03 -6.73
C ALA A 176 8.67 15.08 -7.08
N ALA A 177 9.04 15.05 -8.37
CA ALA A 177 10.42 15.15 -8.82
C ALA A 177 11.06 16.50 -8.45
N ALA A 178 10.33 17.60 -8.61
CA ALA A 178 10.80 18.93 -8.21
C ALA A 178 11.02 19.02 -6.70
N LEU A 179 10.07 18.54 -5.89
CA LEU A 179 10.21 18.53 -4.43
C LEU A 179 11.35 17.62 -3.96
N GLN A 180 11.58 16.48 -4.60
CA GLN A 180 12.72 15.60 -4.32
C GLN A 180 14.06 16.30 -4.65
N ALA A 181 14.13 16.98 -5.81
CA ALA A 181 15.35 17.72 -6.20
C ALA A 181 15.70 18.85 -5.24
N LEU A 182 14.68 19.46 -4.61
CA LEU A 182 14.82 20.51 -3.60
C LEU A 182 15.03 19.98 -2.18
N GLY A 183 14.96 18.65 -1.97
CA GLY A 183 15.04 18.05 -0.63
C GLY A 183 13.81 18.30 0.25
N LEU A 184 12.67 18.70 -0.35
CA LEU A 184 11.45 19.05 0.35
C LEU A 184 10.39 17.94 0.33
N TYR A 185 10.69 16.79 -0.29
CA TYR A 185 9.73 15.69 -0.40
C TYR A 185 9.75 14.83 0.86
N ALA A 186 8.65 14.83 1.59
CA ALA A 186 8.55 14.18 2.92
C ALA A 186 8.76 12.66 2.92
N TYR A 187 8.54 11.99 1.77
CA TYR A 187 8.67 10.53 1.65
C TYR A 187 10.01 10.09 1.03
N GLY A 188 10.98 11.00 0.96
CA GLY A 188 12.33 10.70 0.46
C GLY A 188 12.35 10.27 -1.00
N TYR A 189 13.07 9.18 -1.29
CA TYR A 189 13.15 8.65 -2.66
C TYR A 189 11.84 8.02 -3.08
N GLU A 190 11.30 8.46 -4.22
CA GLU A 190 10.11 7.90 -4.85
C GLU A 190 10.26 7.91 -6.36
N LYS A 191 9.82 6.85 -7.02
CA LYS A 191 9.74 6.78 -8.47
C LYS A 191 8.31 6.51 -8.92
N SER A 192 7.95 7.01 -10.11
CA SER A 192 6.65 6.78 -10.73
C SER A 192 6.76 5.76 -11.85
N PHE A 193 5.72 4.95 -12.06
CA PHE A 193 5.70 3.87 -13.02
C PHE A 193 4.67 4.10 -14.12
N SER A 194 4.96 3.63 -15.33
CA SER A 194 3.92 3.41 -16.33
C SER A 194 3.24 2.05 -16.08
N ARG A 195 2.00 1.88 -16.56
CA ARG A 195 1.29 0.59 -16.51
C ARG A 195 2.15 -0.53 -17.10
N ARG A 196 2.70 -0.28 -18.29
CA ARG A 196 3.54 -1.24 -18.98
C ARG A 196 4.75 -1.66 -18.14
N ALA A 197 5.46 -0.71 -17.54
CA ALA A 197 6.63 -1.02 -16.71
C ALA A 197 6.25 -1.87 -15.48
N LEU A 198 5.13 -1.55 -14.81
CA LEU A 198 4.67 -2.33 -13.67
C LEU A 198 4.24 -3.75 -14.08
N ARG A 199 3.50 -3.88 -15.20
CA ARG A 199 3.13 -5.17 -15.77
C ARG A 199 4.35 -6.04 -16.05
N GLU A 200 5.32 -5.53 -16.82
CA GLU A 200 6.54 -6.26 -17.18
C GLU A 200 7.34 -6.70 -15.94
N MET A 201 7.36 -5.87 -14.88
CA MET A 201 8.04 -6.23 -13.63
C MET A 201 7.31 -7.34 -12.87
N LEU A 202 5.98 -7.33 -12.83
CA LEU A 202 5.17 -8.39 -12.21
C LEU A 202 5.34 -9.72 -12.96
N GLU A 203 5.31 -9.68 -14.29
CA GLU A 203 5.51 -10.86 -15.15
C GLU A 203 6.93 -11.44 -14.97
N ARG A 204 7.98 -10.60 -14.88
CA ARG A 204 9.34 -11.06 -14.54
C ARG A 204 9.46 -11.64 -13.15
N ALA A 205 8.59 -11.25 -12.22
CA ALA A 205 8.53 -11.84 -10.88
C ALA A 205 7.75 -13.18 -10.85
N GLY A 206 7.20 -13.64 -11.99
CA GLY A 206 6.46 -14.89 -12.11
C GLY A 206 4.98 -14.77 -11.77
N LEU A 207 4.41 -13.57 -11.88
CA LEU A 207 2.99 -13.31 -11.68
C LEU A 207 2.31 -13.00 -13.03
N GLU A 208 1.07 -13.46 -13.20
CA GLU A 208 0.22 -13.15 -14.35
C GLU A 208 -0.68 -11.97 -14.04
N VAL A 209 -0.63 -10.92 -14.86
CA VAL A 209 -1.50 -9.75 -14.71
C VAL A 209 -2.89 -10.06 -15.23
N VAL A 210 -3.89 -9.97 -14.36
CA VAL A 210 -5.30 -10.29 -14.68
C VAL A 210 -6.18 -9.05 -14.80
N ALA A 211 -5.82 -7.93 -14.16
CA ALA A 211 -6.54 -6.66 -14.29
C ALA A 211 -5.62 -5.47 -14.02
N GLU A 212 -5.93 -4.34 -14.65
CA GLU A 212 -5.24 -3.07 -14.43
C GLU A 212 -6.27 -1.95 -14.27
N THR A 213 -6.09 -1.18 -13.21
CA THR A 213 -6.88 0.00 -12.92
C THR A 213 -6.00 1.08 -12.32
N ALA A 214 -6.60 2.17 -11.90
CA ALA A 214 -5.97 3.14 -11.02
C ALA A 214 -7.01 3.65 -10.02
N ILE A 215 -6.55 4.24 -8.95
CA ILE A 215 -7.36 4.77 -7.86
C ILE A 215 -6.96 6.20 -7.54
N LEU A 216 -7.82 6.89 -6.80
CA LEU A 216 -7.62 8.29 -6.42
C LEU A 216 -7.52 9.22 -7.64
N PHE A 217 -8.60 9.34 -8.39
CA PHE A 217 -8.72 10.36 -9.44
C PHE A 217 -8.88 11.74 -8.80
N ILE A 218 -7.76 12.32 -8.35
CA ILE A 218 -7.71 13.60 -7.65
C ILE A 218 -6.36 14.29 -7.88
N PRO A 219 -6.30 15.62 -8.05
CA PRO A 219 -5.04 16.35 -8.08
C PRO A 219 -4.23 16.13 -6.79
N GLY A 220 -2.96 15.74 -6.94
CA GLY A 220 -2.08 15.47 -5.79
C GLY A 220 -1.95 16.67 -4.84
N TRP A 221 -1.89 17.90 -5.38
CA TRP A 221 -1.85 19.13 -4.58
C TRP A 221 -3.13 19.35 -3.76
N LEU A 222 -4.31 19.00 -4.30
CA LEU A 222 -5.57 19.11 -3.57
C LEU A 222 -5.64 18.08 -2.43
N ARG A 223 -5.18 16.85 -2.68
CA ARG A 223 -5.06 15.85 -1.64
C ARG A 223 -4.14 16.33 -0.51
N MET A 224 -2.95 16.85 -0.84
CA MET A 224 -2.02 17.36 0.17
C MET A 224 -2.60 18.54 0.95
N LEU A 225 -3.34 19.43 0.29
CA LEU A 225 -4.04 20.53 0.94
C LEU A 225 -5.13 20.02 1.91
N ASP A 226 -5.94 19.03 1.49
CA ASP A 226 -6.98 18.43 2.34
C ASP A 226 -6.37 17.78 3.59
N LEU A 227 -5.29 17.02 3.43
CA LEU A 227 -4.56 16.41 4.54
C LEU A 227 -3.98 17.47 5.49
N ALA A 228 -3.36 18.51 4.95
CA ALA A 228 -2.82 19.61 5.74
C ALA A 228 -3.91 20.37 6.52
N CYS A 229 -5.03 20.68 5.88
CA CYS A 229 -6.15 21.32 6.54
C CYS A 229 -6.77 20.43 7.62
N HIS A 230 -6.86 19.12 7.37
CA HIS A 230 -7.35 18.17 8.35
C HIS A 230 -6.52 18.16 9.65
N VAL A 231 -5.20 18.23 9.52
CA VAL A 231 -4.27 18.19 10.66
C VAL A 231 -4.18 19.54 11.37
N TRP A 232 -4.02 20.64 10.61
CA TRP A 232 -3.62 21.92 11.18
C TRP A 232 -4.74 22.98 11.17
N CYS A 233 -5.79 22.83 10.36
CA CYS A 233 -6.85 23.85 10.24
C CYS A 233 -8.24 23.24 9.99
N ARG A 234 -8.82 22.63 10.99
CA ARG A 234 -10.12 21.93 10.92
C ARG A 234 -11.24 22.73 10.27
N PRO A 235 -11.40 24.06 10.47
CA PRO A 235 -12.42 24.83 9.75
C PRO A 235 -12.28 24.77 8.22
N LEU A 236 -11.04 24.78 7.71
CA LEU A 236 -10.78 24.66 6.27
C LEU A 236 -10.93 23.21 5.76
N ALA A 237 -10.88 22.21 6.61
CA ALA A 237 -11.07 20.81 6.23
C ALA A 237 -12.47 20.56 5.63
N ALA A 238 -13.51 21.30 6.04
CA ALA A 238 -14.83 21.22 5.43
C ALA A 238 -14.82 21.77 3.99
N VAL A 239 -14.08 22.85 3.75
CA VAL A 239 -13.94 23.45 2.42
C VAL A 239 -13.15 22.52 1.48
N THR A 240 -12.01 22.02 1.94
CA THR A 240 -11.21 21.07 1.14
C THR A 240 -11.98 19.78 0.89
N GLY A 241 -12.75 19.28 1.84
CA GLY A 241 -13.63 18.14 1.67
C GLY A 241 -14.69 18.35 0.60
N ALA A 242 -15.28 19.55 0.51
CA ALA A 242 -16.21 19.93 -0.56
C ALA A 242 -15.51 19.95 -1.94
N LEU A 243 -14.23 20.35 -1.99
CA LEU A 243 -13.42 20.30 -3.22
C LEU A 243 -13.00 18.89 -3.62
N VAL A 244 -12.82 17.97 -2.67
CA VAL A 244 -12.51 16.55 -2.92
C VAL A 244 -13.74 15.80 -3.45
N TRP A 245 -14.94 16.15 -2.99
CA TRP A 245 -16.19 15.45 -3.29
C TRP A 245 -16.46 15.25 -4.79
N PRO A 246 -16.30 16.23 -5.70
CA PRO A 246 -16.54 16.03 -7.14
C PRO A 246 -15.67 14.93 -7.74
N PHE A 247 -14.41 14.80 -7.31
CA PHE A 247 -13.50 13.76 -7.79
C PHE A 247 -13.92 12.38 -7.31
N ALA A 248 -14.30 12.25 -6.04
CA ALA A 248 -14.83 11.01 -5.48
C ALA A 248 -16.16 10.61 -6.16
N PHE A 249 -17.02 11.60 -6.47
CA PHE A 249 -18.28 11.38 -7.19
C PHE A 249 -18.01 10.88 -8.63
N LEU A 250 -17.10 11.53 -9.36
CA LEU A 250 -16.72 11.11 -10.72
C LEU A 250 -16.13 9.71 -10.74
N ASP A 251 -15.23 9.38 -9.81
CA ASP A 251 -14.63 8.05 -9.71
C ASP A 251 -15.68 6.96 -9.41
N ARG A 252 -16.70 7.29 -8.60
CA ARG A 252 -17.79 6.36 -8.27
C ARG A 252 -18.69 6.09 -9.47
N HIS A 253 -19.05 7.12 -10.25
CA HIS A 253 -20.08 7.05 -11.28
C HIS A 253 -19.54 6.93 -12.71
N LEU A 254 -18.27 7.24 -12.95
CA LEU A 254 -17.62 7.19 -14.26
C LEU A 254 -16.37 6.28 -14.22
N PRO A 255 -16.53 4.96 -14.40
CA PRO A 255 -15.40 4.01 -14.35
C PRO A 255 -14.24 4.38 -15.30
N ALA A 256 -14.51 5.12 -16.39
CA ALA A 256 -13.49 5.56 -17.34
C ALA A 256 -12.42 6.45 -16.70
N VAL A 257 -12.74 7.25 -15.65
CA VAL A 257 -11.75 8.11 -14.99
C VAL A 257 -10.75 7.33 -14.15
N ARG A 258 -11.09 6.10 -13.73
CA ARG A 258 -10.22 5.24 -12.93
C ARG A 258 -8.91 4.87 -13.64
N ARG A 259 -8.86 5.00 -14.98
CA ARG A 259 -7.62 4.81 -15.72
C ARG A 259 -6.59 5.93 -15.49
N TYR A 260 -7.02 7.08 -14.95
CA TYR A 260 -6.23 8.29 -14.75
C TYR A 260 -5.95 8.58 -13.26
N GLY A 261 -6.14 7.61 -12.39
CA GLY A 261 -5.92 7.80 -10.95
C GLY A 261 -4.46 8.08 -10.60
N TYR A 262 -4.29 8.69 -9.45
CA TYR A 262 -3.03 9.02 -8.81
C TYR A 262 -2.10 7.81 -8.59
N LEU A 263 -2.69 6.67 -8.19
CA LEU A 263 -2.00 5.40 -8.02
C LEU A 263 -2.51 4.40 -9.08
N LEU A 264 -1.59 3.77 -9.78
CA LEU A 264 -1.89 2.53 -10.51
C LEU A 264 -2.27 1.45 -9.50
N ALA A 265 -3.12 0.53 -9.90
CA ALA A 265 -3.41 -0.69 -9.16
C ALA A 265 -3.47 -1.84 -10.16
N THR A 266 -2.48 -2.72 -10.11
CA THR A 266 -2.39 -3.89 -10.98
C THR A 266 -2.68 -5.13 -10.16
N VAL A 267 -3.63 -5.91 -10.63
CA VAL A 267 -4.03 -7.19 -10.04
C VAL A 267 -3.31 -8.30 -10.78
N ALA A 268 -2.61 -9.13 -10.03
CA ALA A 268 -1.89 -10.26 -10.57
C ALA A 268 -2.21 -11.54 -9.79
N THR A 269 -2.09 -12.68 -10.43
CA THR A 269 -2.23 -14.00 -9.82
C THR A 269 -0.92 -14.77 -9.95
N LYS A 270 -0.62 -15.62 -8.97
CA LYS A 270 0.46 -16.57 -9.10
C LYS A 270 -0.08 -17.81 -9.80
N PRO A 271 0.49 -18.22 -10.95
CA PRO A 271 0.06 -19.40 -11.67
C PRO A 271 0.04 -20.64 -10.76
N GLU A 272 -0.96 -21.49 -10.92
CA GLU A 272 -0.89 -22.83 -10.35
C GLU A 272 0.23 -23.57 -11.05
N ARG A 273 1.11 -24.22 -10.29
CA ARG A 273 2.13 -25.09 -10.92
C ARG A 273 1.37 -26.16 -11.67
N GLY A 274 1.46 -26.13 -12.99
CA GLY A 274 0.96 -27.24 -13.81
C GLY A 274 1.51 -28.55 -13.29
N GLY A 275 0.62 -29.48 -12.97
CA GLY A 275 0.99 -30.81 -12.51
C GLY A 275 1.77 -31.59 -13.55
#